data_5a12a90565cdac12103b38c7d1648a5e
#
_entry.id   5a12a90565cdac12103b38c7d1648a5e
#
_cell.length_a   1.000
_cell.length_b   1.000
_cell.length_c   1.000
_cell.angle_alpha   90.00
_cell.angle_beta   90.00
_cell.angle_gamma   90.00
#
_symmetry.space_group_name_H-M   'P 1'
#
loop_
_entity.id
_entity.type
_entity.pdbx_description
1 polymer ?
#
loop_
_entity_poly.entity_id
_entity_poly.type
_entity_poly.pdbx_seq_one_letter_code
_entity_poly.pdbx_strand_id
1 'polypeptide(L)'
;MNGTVSRRRTAVRTALASLTATALLAGCGAEVEPSGSGVQKVTVNRCGEPVEYTTPRRAVVYEGGSADKMFALGLTEHVHGYVMPPANPPVTESPWAAEYAKVKFLSDDLLNRELLVEAKADFVVAGWNSGLSDKRGTSPEILDGLGIQSFMHAESCFNYPNHPERHAPFDGLYTDLERLGQIFGVQQRAATVVADMKRRVEAVRAQAPSTRTPVFLYDSGTDQPFTAGRQVPPNDIISFAGGRNIFADLDGRWTQVGWEAVVQARPEVIIILDYQDQPAAQKIRFLKTSPKTKNLPAVVNDRFFVLDYNEGISSPRNVDGLEKFAAYLRDLRS
;
A
#
# COMPACT_ATOMS: atom_id res chain seq x y z
N MET A 1 36.88 56.91 -76.67
CA MET A 1 36.92 56.25 -77.97
C MET A 1 35.70 55.35 -77.98
N ASN A 2 34.84 55.72 -78.85
CA ASN A 2 33.90 54.96 -79.72
C ASN A 2 33.03 53.93 -79.00
N GLY A 3 31.79 54.07 -78.94
CA GLY A 3 30.74 54.33 -79.98
C GLY A 3 29.94 53.02 -80.07
N THR A 4 28.73 52.81 -80.17
CA THR A 4 27.63 53.37 -80.96
C THR A 4 26.36 52.62 -80.48
N VAL A 5 25.29 53.23 -80.04
CA VAL A 5 23.95 53.48 -80.65
C VAL A 5 23.40 52.39 -81.57
N SER A 6 22.24 51.80 -81.22
CA SER A 6 21.09 51.64 -82.09
C SER A 6 19.95 50.97 -81.33
N ARG A 7 18.90 51.57 -81.00
CA ARG A 7 17.59 51.95 -81.53
C ARG A 7 16.77 50.81 -82.23
N ARG A 8 15.60 50.75 -81.76
CA ARG A 8 14.27 50.46 -82.42
C ARG A 8 13.74 49.02 -82.13
N ARG A 9 12.49 48.76 -81.94
CA ARG A 9 11.18 49.48 -81.96
C ARG A 9 10.14 48.56 -81.31
N THR A 10 9.28 49.17 -80.49
CA THR A 10 7.84 48.94 -80.30
C THR A 10 7.15 47.80 -80.99
N ALA A 11 6.47 46.96 -80.22
CA ALA A 11 5.17 46.37 -80.60
C ALA A 11 4.35 46.08 -79.35
N VAL A 12 3.29 46.81 -79.20
CA VAL A 12 2.19 46.59 -78.27
C VAL A 12 1.36 45.42 -78.77
N ARG A 13 1.09 44.42 -77.88
CA ARG A 13 -0.10 43.56 -78.00
C ARG A 13 -0.62 43.22 -76.61
N THR A 14 -1.79 43.76 -76.40
CA THR A 14 -2.76 43.43 -75.36
C THR A 14 -3.12 41.97 -75.41
N ALA A 15 -3.12 41.27 -74.26
CA ALA A 15 -3.87 40.07 -74.05
C ALA A 15 -4.25 39.88 -72.59
N LEU A 16 -5.46 39.66 -72.36
CA LEU A 16 -6.33 39.42 -71.24
C LEU A 16 -5.71 38.76 -70.01
N ALA A 17 -6.07 39.34 -68.87
CA ALA A 17 -5.93 38.76 -67.55
C ALA A 17 -6.81 37.55 -67.38
N SER A 18 -6.23 36.45 -66.91
CA SER A 18 -6.94 35.34 -66.27
C SER A 18 -6.41 35.16 -64.88
N LEU A 19 -7.14 35.69 -63.89
CA LEU A 19 -6.90 35.40 -62.48
C LEU A 19 -7.29 33.96 -62.22
N THR A 20 -6.33 33.08 -62.01
CA THR A 20 -6.51 31.78 -61.33
C THR A 20 -6.18 31.96 -59.86
N ALA A 21 -7.22 32.03 -59.05
CA ALA A 21 -7.10 31.95 -57.59
C ALA A 21 -6.73 30.52 -57.16
N THR A 22 -5.46 30.32 -56.81
CA THR A 22 -5.01 29.07 -56.16
C THR A 22 -5.37 29.14 -54.68
N ALA A 23 -6.44 28.46 -54.28
CA ALA A 23 -6.80 28.26 -52.90
C ALA A 23 -5.78 27.28 -52.26
N LEU A 24 -4.91 27.79 -51.42
CA LEU A 24 -4.08 26.98 -50.51
C LEU A 24 -4.99 26.39 -49.42
N LEU A 25 -5.42 25.17 -49.59
CA LEU A 25 -5.98 24.31 -48.55
C LEU A 25 -4.79 23.94 -47.61
N ALA A 26 -4.62 24.71 -46.53
CA ALA A 26 -3.86 24.26 -45.40
C ALA A 26 -4.62 23.12 -44.72
N GLY A 27 -4.36 21.90 -45.18
CA GLY A 27 -4.77 20.68 -44.46
C GLY A 27 -4.00 20.60 -43.17
N CYS A 28 -4.65 20.89 -42.02
CA CYS A 28 -4.21 20.37 -40.73
C CYS A 28 -4.27 18.85 -40.79
N GLY A 29 -3.19 18.23 -41.24
CA GLY A 29 -2.96 16.82 -41.02
C GLY A 29 -2.77 16.63 -39.52
N ALA A 30 -3.84 16.26 -38.83
CA ALA A 30 -3.68 15.58 -37.54
C ALA A 30 -2.97 14.26 -37.90
N GLU A 31 -1.69 14.17 -37.63
CA GLU A 31 -1.02 12.88 -37.53
C GLU A 31 -1.78 12.07 -36.47
N VAL A 32 -2.64 11.18 -36.88
CA VAL A 32 -3.13 10.11 -36.04
C VAL A 32 -1.91 9.22 -35.84
N GLU A 33 -1.24 9.41 -34.68
CA GLU A 33 -0.27 8.42 -34.24
C GLU A 33 -0.98 7.05 -34.29
N PRO A 34 -0.37 6.04 -34.90
CA PRO A 34 -0.96 4.72 -34.91
C PRO A 34 -1.09 4.32 -33.43
N SER A 35 -2.32 4.04 -33.00
CA SER A 35 -2.57 3.36 -31.72
C SER A 35 -1.86 2.01 -31.82
N GLY A 36 -0.57 2.05 -31.56
CA GLY A 36 0.22 0.85 -31.43
C GLY A 36 -0.37 0.06 -30.26
N SER A 37 -0.74 -1.18 -30.50
CA SER A 37 -1.01 -2.21 -29.50
C SER A 37 0.25 -2.54 -28.69
N GLY A 38 1.04 -1.53 -28.35
CA GLY A 38 2.19 -1.62 -27.47
C GLY A 38 1.67 -1.76 -26.03
N VAL A 39 2.05 -2.83 -25.38
CA VAL A 39 1.85 -3.02 -23.94
C VAL A 39 2.40 -1.77 -23.25
N GLN A 40 1.52 -0.99 -22.61
CA GLN A 40 1.95 0.22 -21.91
C GLN A 40 2.86 -0.18 -20.76
N LYS A 41 4.10 0.36 -20.76
CA LYS A 41 5.08 0.14 -19.73
C LYS A 41 5.18 1.38 -18.84
N VAL A 42 5.34 1.17 -17.55
CA VAL A 42 5.56 2.22 -16.56
C VAL A 42 6.72 1.85 -15.66
N THR A 43 7.59 2.81 -15.36
CA THR A 43 8.67 2.62 -14.39
C THR A 43 8.22 3.10 -13.02
N VAL A 44 8.25 2.21 -12.03
CA VAL A 44 7.89 2.49 -10.64
C VAL A 44 9.02 2.04 -9.72
N ASN A 45 9.27 2.80 -8.68
CA ASN A 45 10.30 2.46 -7.70
C ASN A 45 9.84 1.26 -6.83
N ARG A 46 10.71 0.27 -6.66
CA ARG A 46 10.57 -0.87 -5.74
C ARG A 46 11.76 -0.88 -4.78
N CYS A 47 11.54 -0.52 -3.53
CA CYS A 47 12.58 -0.49 -2.50
C CYS A 47 13.85 0.29 -2.87
N GLY A 48 13.71 1.42 -3.57
CA GLY A 48 14.82 2.28 -3.97
C GLY A 48 15.31 2.03 -5.40
N GLU A 49 14.79 1.00 -6.09
CA GLU A 49 15.21 0.66 -7.46
C GLU A 49 14.09 0.87 -8.48
N PRO A 50 14.39 1.44 -9.65
CA PRO A 50 13.41 1.57 -10.73
C PRO A 50 13.13 0.21 -11.36
N VAL A 51 11.86 -0.20 -11.38
CA VAL A 51 11.38 -1.44 -12.01
C VAL A 51 10.35 -1.09 -13.08
N GLU A 52 10.50 -1.69 -14.26
CA GLU A 52 9.56 -1.53 -15.35
C GLU A 52 8.40 -2.53 -15.21
N TYR A 53 7.18 -2.02 -15.20
CA TYR A 53 5.96 -2.81 -15.12
C TYR A 53 5.14 -2.72 -16.41
N THR A 54 4.48 -3.81 -16.75
CA THR A 54 3.39 -3.83 -17.71
C THR A 54 2.08 -3.93 -16.95
N THR A 55 1.00 -3.31 -17.43
CA THR A 55 -0.30 -3.37 -16.75
C THR A 55 -0.76 -4.83 -16.57
N PRO A 56 -0.87 -5.31 -15.31
CA PRO A 56 -1.21 -6.70 -15.04
C PRO A 56 -2.68 -7.02 -15.31
N ARG A 57 -2.95 -8.29 -15.63
CA ARG A 57 -4.30 -8.78 -15.92
C ARG A 57 -4.76 -9.89 -14.99
N ARG A 58 -3.82 -10.52 -14.29
CA ARG A 58 -4.07 -11.70 -13.46
C ARG A 58 -3.28 -11.60 -12.16
N ALA A 59 -3.54 -10.51 -11.40
CA ALA A 59 -2.89 -10.30 -10.13
C ALA A 59 -3.36 -11.32 -9.09
N VAL A 60 -2.42 -11.88 -8.33
CA VAL A 60 -2.68 -12.61 -7.09
C VAL A 60 -2.31 -11.72 -5.92
N VAL A 61 -3.20 -11.58 -4.94
CA VAL A 61 -2.99 -10.77 -3.75
C VAL A 61 -2.85 -11.67 -2.52
N TYR A 62 -1.88 -11.36 -1.68
CA TYR A 62 -1.60 -12.11 -0.45
C TYR A 62 -1.98 -11.29 0.77
N GLU A 63 -2.78 -11.86 1.67
CA GLU A 63 -3.37 -11.23 2.85
C GLU A 63 -4.36 -10.08 2.55
N GLY A 64 -5.16 -9.74 3.58
CA GLY A 64 -6.18 -8.71 3.45
C GLY A 64 -5.62 -7.34 3.07
N GLY A 65 -4.45 -6.96 3.60
CA GLY A 65 -3.84 -5.67 3.31
C GLY A 65 -3.50 -5.44 1.83
N SER A 66 -3.05 -6.50 1.12
CA SER A 66 -2.81 -6.44 -0.33
C SER A 66 -4.11 -6.34 -1.11
N ALA A 67 -5.11 -7.15 -0.75
CA ALA A 67 -6.41 -7.15 -1.40
C ALA A 67 -7.12 -5.79 -1.21
N ASP A 68 -7.12 -5.28 0.00
CA ASP A 68 -7.76 -4.01 0.36
C ASP A 68 -7.19 -2.83 -0.43
N LYS A 69 -5.86 -2.80 -0.69
CA LYS A 69 -5.22 -1.78 -1.54
C LYS A 69 -5.77 -1.84 -2.97
N MET A 70 -5.87 -3.05 -3.55
CA MET A 70 -6.40 -3.23 -4.91
C MET A 70 -7.87 -2.82 -4.99
N PHE A 71 -8.69 -3.22 -4.01
CA PHE A 71 -10.13 -2.89 -3.99
C PHE A 71 -10.38 -1.40 -3.74
N ALA A 72 -9.63 -0.74 -2.86
CA ALA A 72 -9.71 0.70 -2.65
C ALA A 72 -9.44 1.50 -3.93
N LEU A 73 -8.56 0.98 -4.79
CA LEU A 73 -8.24 1.54 -6.10
C LEU A 73 -9.26 1.16 -7.20
N GLY A 74 -10.26 0.33 -6.90
CA GLY A 74 -11.24 -0.14 -7.87
C GLY A 74 -10.70 -1.16 -8.87
N LEU A 75 -9.66 -1.91 -8.51
CA LEU A 75 -8.94 -2.83 -9.38
C LEU A 75 -9.42 -4.29 -9.28
N THR A 76 -10.66 -4.51 -8.85
CA THR A 76 -11.24 -5.87 -8.66
C THR A 76 -11.10 -6.74 -9.91
N GLU A 77 -11.34 -6.19 -11.10
CA GLU A 77 -11.27 -6.91 -12.38
C GLU A 77 -9.83 -7.36 -12.75
N HIS A 78 -8.81 -6.75 -12.15
CA HIS A 78 -7.40 -7.13 -12.32
C HIS A 78 -6.97 -8.22 -11.33
N VAL A 79 -7.74 -8.44 -10.24
CA VAL A 79 -7.44 -9.46 -9.23
C VAL A 79 -8.00 -10.80 -9.69
N HIS A 80 -7.11 -11.72 -10.08
CA HIS A 80 -7.50 -13.09 -10.43
C HIS A 80 -7.92 -13.89 -9.21
N GLY A 81 -7.23 -13.69 -8.09
CA GLY A 81 -7.56 -14.38 -6.85
C GLY A 81 -6.72 -13.90 -5.66
N TYR A 82 -7.09 -14.40 -4.50
CA TYR A 82 -6.44 -14.06 -3.25
C TYR A 82 -6.02 -15.31 -2.47
N VAL A 83 -4.94 -15.14 -1.72
CA VAL A 83 -4.44 -16.11 -0.72
C VAL A 83 -4.63 -15.48 0.66
N MET A 84 -5.31 -16.19 1.56
CA MET A 84 -5.72 -15.64 2.84
C MET A 84 -5.36 -16.60 3.97
N PRO A 85 -4.18 -16.42 4.61
CA PRO A 85 -3.78 -17.25 5.75
C PRO A 85 -4.74 -17.13 6.94
N PRO A 86 -4.80 -18.15 7.82
CA PRO A 86 -5.78 -18.26 8.91
C PRO A 86 -5.76 -17.11 9.94
N ALA A 87 -4.67 -16.32 10.00
CA ALA A 87 -4.61 -15.14 10.86
C ALA A 87 -5.61 -14.04 10.46
N ASN A 88 -5.97 -13.99 9.18
CA ASN A 88 -6.89 -12.98 8.66
C ASN A 88 -8.34 -13.24 9.11
N PRO A 89 -9.12 -12.18 9.39
CA PRO A 89 -10.54 -12.31 9.66
C PRO A 89 -11.31 -12.78 8.42
N PRO A 90 -12.54 -13.30 8.58
CA PRO A 90 -13.36 -13.70 7.46
C PRO A 90 -13.56 -12.56 6.47
N VAL A 91 -13.38 -12.83 5.16
CA VAL A 91 -13.54 -11.82 4.10
C VAL A 91 -14.95 -11.22 4.05
N THR A 92 -15.96 -11.92 4.59
CA THR A 92 -17.33 -11.45 4.72
C THR A 92 -17.47 -10.28 5.70
N GLU A 93 -16.51 -10.07 6.58
CA GLU A 93 -16.45 -8.97 7.54
C GLU A 93 -15.66 -7.76 7.01
N SER A 94 -15.06 -7.91 5.84
CA SER A 94 -14.33 -6.82 5.18
C SER A 94 -15.28 -5.75 4.65
N PRO A 95 -14.89 -4.46 4.67
CA PRO A 95 -15.58 -3.41 3.94
C PRO A 95 -15.71 -3.69 2.42
N TRP A 96 -14.86 -4.56 1.89
CA TRP A 96 -14.85 -5.00 0.48
C TRP A 96 -15.37 -6.44 0.29
N ALA A 97 -16.27 -6.92 1.16
CA ALA A 97 -16.85 -8.25 1.04
C ALA A 97 -17.48 -8.51 -0.34
N ALA A 98 -18.09 -7.48 -0.94
CA ALA A 98 -18.67 -7.57 -2.28
C ALA A 98 -17.61 -7.74 -3.39
N GLU A 99 -16.42 -7.17 -3.22
CA GLU A 99 -15.28 -7.33 -4.12
C GLU A 99 -14.66 -8.73 -3.96
N TYR A 100 -14.49 -9.19 -2.73
CA TYR A 100 -14.03 -10.56 -2.45
C TYR A 100 -14.93 -11.62 -3.07
N ALA A 101 -16.26 -11.40 -3.09
CA ALA A 101 -17.21 -12.32 -3.71
C ALA A 101 -17.06 -12.46 -5.24
N LYS A 102 -16.38 -11.51 -5.90
CA LYS A 102 -16.12 -11.53 -7.35
C LYS A 102 -14.80 -12.17 -7.74
N VAL A 103 -13.89 -12.37 -6.78
CA VAL A 103 -12.55 -12.88 -7.04
C VAL A 103 -12.36 -14.27 -6.43
N LYS A 104 -11.45 -15.06 -7.01
CA LYS A 104 -11.28 -16.46 -6.63
C LYS A 104 -10.49 -16.57 -5.33
N PHE A 105 -11.00 -17.34 -4.37
CA PHE A 105 -10.19 -17.85 -3.25
C PHE A 105 -9.24 -18.93 -3.79
N LEU A 106 -7.95 -18.79 -3.56
CA LEU A 106 -6.92 -19.70 -4.07
C LEU A 106 -6.41 -20.65 -2.99
N SER A 107 -6.15 -20.15 -1.78
CA SER A 107 -5.61 -20.93 -0.68
C SER A 107 -5.72 -20.17 0.65
N ASP A 108 -5.78 -20.92 1.74
CA ASP A 108 -5.58 -20.48 3.12
C ASP A 108 -4.15 -20.74 3.63
N ASP A 109 -3.29 -21.29 2.78
CA ASP A 109 -1.89 -21.56 3.10
C ASP A 109 -0.98 -20.37 2.76
N LEU A 110 0.31 -20.51 3.00
CA LEU A 110 1.30 -19.51 2.65
C LEU A 110 1.48 -19.42 1.13
N LEU A 111 1.67 -18.21 0.62
CA LEU A 111 2.00 -18.00 -0.78
C LEU A 111 3.28 -18.75 -1.16
N ASN A 112 3.22 -19.48 -2.27
CA ASN A 112 4.34 -20.20 -2.83
C ASN A 112 4.34 -20.11 -4.37
N ARG A 113 5.48 -20.46 -4.96
CA ARG A 113 5.68 -20.37 -6.40
C ARG A 113 4.73 -21.26 -7.19
N GLU A 114 4.48 -22.46 -6.72
CA GLU A 114 3.65 -23.46 -7.38
C GLU A 114 2.21 -22.96 -7.54
N LEU A 115 1.64 -22.36 -6.51
CA LEU A 115 0.32 -21.74 -6.53
C LEU A 115 0.25 -20.61 -7.57
N LEU A 116 1.27 -19.75 -7.64
CA LEU A 116 1.31 -18.63 -8.60
C LEU A 116 1.35 -19.15 -10.06
N VAL A 117 2.13 -20.19 -10.32
CA VAL A 117 2.21 -20.82 -11.64
C VAL A 117 0.89 -21.48 -12.02
N GLU A 118 0.26 -22.23 -11.09
CA GLU A 118 -1.06 -22.87 -11.30
C GLU A 118 -2.15 -21.81 -11.58
N ALA A 119 -2.14 -20.72 -10.83
CA ALA A 119 -3.05 -19.58 -11.01
C ALA A 119 -2.78 -18.84 -12.33
N LYS A 120 -1.67 -19.13 -13.04
CA LYS A 120 -1.19 -18.37 -14.22
C LYS A 120 -1.12 -16.88 -13.90
N ALA A 121 -0.62 -16.54 -12.71
CA ALA A 121 -0.46 -15.17 -12.30
C ALA A 121 0.56 -14.46 -13.21
N ASP A 122 0.29 -13.20 -13.55
CA ASP A 122 1.24 -12.30 -14.19
C ASP A 122 1.76 -11.23 -13.22
N PHE A 123 1.15 -11.17 -12.02
CA PHE A 123 1.50 -10.19 -11.00
C PHE A 123 1.16 -10.72 -9.61
N VAL A 124 1.96 -10.32 -8.62
CA VAL A 124 1.68 -10.61 -7.22
C VAL A 124 1.84 -9.35 -6.36
N VAL A 125 0.94 -9.15 -5.41
CA VAL A 125 1.01 -8.08 -4.41
C VAL A 125 1.21 -8.69 -3.04
N ALA A 126 2.34 -8.42 -2.40
CA ALA A 126 2.66 -8.93 -1.07
C ALA A 126 3.79 -8.14 -0.39
N GLY A 127 4.03 -8.38 0.89
CA GLY A 127 5.18 -7.83 1.62
C GLY A 127 6.39 -8.75 1.61
N TRP A 128 7.59 -8.24 1.83
CA TRP A 128 8.77 -9.04 2.11
C TRP A 128 8.63 -9.76 3.46
N ASN A 129 8.91 -11.04 3.48
CA ASN A 129 8.63 -11.99 4.58
C ASN A 129 7.13 -12.18 4.90
N SER A 130 6.24 -11.49 4.16
CA SER A 130 4.80 -11.68 4.21
C SER A 130 4.31 -11.87 2.76
N GLY A 131 4.44 -13.10 2.26
CA GLY A 131 4.16 -13.50 0.87
C GLY A 131 5.43 -13.61 0.02
N LEU A 132 6.20 -12.52 -0.17
CA LEU A 132 7.47 -12.56 -0.90
C LEU A 132 8.62 -13.05 -0.02
N SER A 133 9.40 -14.02 -0.50
CA SER A 133 10.50 -14.61 0.27
C SER A 133 11.35 -15.54 -0.59
N ASP A 134 12.67 -15.52 -0.44
CA ASP A 134 13.58 -16.51 -1.06
C ASP A 134 13.25 -17.92 -0.63
N LYS A 135 12.98 -18.11 0.66
CA LYS A 135 12.69 -19.42 1.24
C LYS A 135 11.47 -20.10 0.61
N ARG A 136 10.50 -19.35 0.12
CA ARG A 136 9.27 -19.85 -0.52
C ARG A 136 9.33 -19.82 -2.05
N GLY A 137 10.47 -19.39 -2.61
CA GLY A 137 10.62 -19.26 -4.06
C GLY A 137 9.75 -18.15 -4.66
N THR A 138 9.44 -17.12 -3.87
CA THR A 138 8.58 -16.00 -4.24
C THR A 138 9.29 -14.65 -4.14
N SER A 139 10.65 -14.64 -4.08
CA SER A 139 11.35 -13.36 -4.18
C SER A 139 11.18 -12.73 -5.57
N PRO A 140 11.28 -11.40 -5.67
CA PRO A 140 11.12 -10.70 -6.94
C PRO A 140 11.95 -11.29 -8.07
N GLU A 141 13.20 -11.63 -7.83
CA GLU A 141 14.14 -12.18 -8.81
C GLU A 141 13.70 -13.56 -9.35
N ILE A 142 13.18 -14.41 -8.45
CA ILE A 142 12.66 -15.73 -8.83
C ILE A 142 11.40 -15.58 -9.67
N LEU A 143 10.49 -14.69 -9.26
CA LEU A 143 9.23 -14.44 -9.96
C LEU A 143 9.46 -13.79 -11.32
N ASP A 144 10.36 -12.82 -11.42
CA ASP A 144 10.75 -12.18 -12.68
C ASP A 144 11.28 -13.22 -13.69
N GLY A 145 12.05 -14.22 -13.21
CA GLY A 145 12.52 -15.35 -14.02
C GLY A 145 11.39 -16.26 -14.55
N LEU A 146 10.21 -16.20 -13.96
CA LEU A 146 9.00 -16.92 -14.38
C LEU A 146 8.04 -16.04 -15.21
N GLY A 147 8.39 -14.78 -15.46
CA GLY A 147 7.51 -13.81 -16.11
C GLY A 147 6.37 -13.30 -15.22
N ILE A 148 6.51 -13.43 -13.90
CA ILE A 148 5.54 -12.96 -12.91
C ILE A 148 6.11 -11.69 -12.27
N GLN A 149 5.52 -10.55 -12.52
CA GLN A 149 5.93 -9.30 -11.88
C GLN A 149 5.47 -9.26 -10.42
N SER A 150 6.22 -8.58 -9.56
CA SER A 150 5.88 -8.48 -8.15
C SER A 150 5.84 -7.05 -7.66
N PHE A 151 4.81 -6.71 -6.88
CA PHE A 151 4.73 -5.48 -6.11
C PHE A 151 5.01 -5.79 -4.65
N MET A 152 6.03 -5.15 -4.11
CA MET A 152 6.40 -5.25 -2.71
C MET A 152 5.90 -4.04 -1.94
N HIS A 153 5.24 -4.26 -0.80
CA HIS A 153 4.81 -3.17 0.07
C HIS A 153 6.00 -2.31 0.51
N ALA A 154 5.90 -0.99 0.38
CA ALA A 154 6.97 -0.05 0.68
C ALA A 154 7.46 -0.15 2.14
N GLU A 155 6.55 -0.42 3.10
CA GLU A 155 6.95 -0.65 4.49
C GLU A 155 7.87 -1.85 4.67
N SER A 156 7.74 -2.88 3.83
CA SER A 156 8.53 -4.10 3.95
C SER A 156 9.93 -4.00 3.34
N CYS A 157 10.21 -2.92 2.59
CA CYS A 157 11.55 -2.60 2.11
C CYS A 157 12.57 -2.47 3.26
N PHE A 158 12.11 -2.14 4.46
CA PHE A 158 12.95 -2.09 5.66
C PHE A 158 13.75 -3.38 5.89
N ASN A 159 13.15 -4.53 5.63
CA ASN A 159 13.78 -5.84 5.82
C ASN A 159 14.28 -6.48 4.51
N TYR A 160 14.07 -5.82 3.38
CA TYR A 160 14.56 -6.34 2.09
C TYR A 160 16.09 -6.13 1.98
N PRO A 161 16.86 -7.18 1.73
CA PRO A 161 18.32 -7.08 1.77
C PRO A 161 18.89 -6.04 0.78
N ASN A 162 19.87 -5.26 1.23
CA ASN A 162 20.60 -4.26 0.43
C ASN A 162 19.75 -3.11 -0.15
N HIS A 163 18.52 -2.91 0.31
CA HIS A 163 17.66 -1.85 -0.17
C HIS A 163 17.46 -0.76 0.91
N PRO A 164 17.87 0.49 0.64
CA PRO A 164 17.92 1.55 1.66
C PRO A 164 16.58 2.28 1.86
N GLU A 165 15.55 1.98 1.07
CA GLU A 165 14.29 2.71 1.15
C GLU A 165 13.63 2.51 2.52
N ARG A 166 13.25 3.63 3.14
CA ARG A 166 12.57 3.68 4.44
C ARG A 166 11.38 4.61 4.36
N HIS A 167 10.26 4.15 4.85
CA HIS A 167 9.03 4.95 4.98
C HIS A 167 8.53 4.87 6.41
N ALA A 168 7.98 5.97 6.93
CA ALA A 168 7.05 5.86 8.04
C ALA A 168 5.85 4.99 7.59
N PRO A 169 5.23 4.21 8.48
CA PRO A 169 4.27 3.18 8.07
C PRO A 169 3.10 3.71 7.22
N PHE A 170 2.49 4.83 7.60
CA PHE A 170 1.39 5.42 6.81
C PHE A 170 1.88 6.04 5.50
N ASP A 171 3.08 6.63 5.48
CA ASP A 171 3.68 7.14 4.24
C ASP A 171 3.99 6.00 3.27
N GLY A 172 4.43 4.85 3.78
CA GLY A 172 4.60 3.64 2.99
C GLY A 172 3.29 3.15 2.36
N LEU A 173 2.20 3.19 3.11
CA LEU A 173 0.87 2.85 2.59
C LEU A 173 0.41 3.82 1.49
N TYR A 174 0.60 5.13 1.68
CA TYR A 174 0.29 6.12 0.64
C TYR A 174 1.12 5.88 -0.62
N THR A 175 2.41 5.62 -0.44
CA THR A 175 3.33 5.27 -1.53
C THR A 175 2.87 4.03 -2.28
N ASP A 176 2.41 2.99 -1.59
CA ASP A 176 1.88 1.77 -2.21
C ASP A 176 0.66 2.07 -3.10
N LEU A 177 -0.30 2.84 -2.59
CA LEU A 177 -1.49 3.20 -3.35
C LEU A 177 -1.15 4.04 -4.60
N GLU A 178 -0.22 5.00 -4.48
CA GLU A 178 0.23 5.83 -5.59
C GLU A 178 0.97 4.98 -6.64
N ARG A 179 1.86 4.07 -6.23
CA ARG A 179 2.61 3.17 -7.10
C ARG A 179 1.70 2.17 -7.83
N LEU A 180 0.77 1.54 -7.11
CA LEU A 180 -0.25 0.68 -7.72
C LEU A 180 -1.11 1.48 -8.69
N GLY A 181 -1.49 2.73 -8.33
CA GLY A 181 -2.20 3.64 -9.23
C GLY A 181 -1.45 3.89 -10.54
N GLN A 182 -0.12 4.02 -10.51
CA GLN A 182 0.72 4.17 -11.70
C GLN A 182 0.76 2.89 -12.54
N ILE A 183 0.98 1.73 -11.91
CA ILE A 183 1.07 0.42 -12.58
C ILE A 183 -0.23 0.09 -13.33
N PHE A 184 -1.37 0.38 -12.71
CA PHE A 184 -2.69 0.06 -13.27
C PHE A 184 -3.36 1.22 -14.03
N GLY A 185 -2.71 2.38 -14.16
CA GLY A 185 -3.25 3.52 -14.91
C GLY A 185 -4.42 4.23 -14.20
N VAL A 186 -4.54 4.13 -12.87
CA VAL A 186 -5.62 4.71 -12.06
C VAL A 186 -5.12 5.79 -11.09
N GLN A 187 -4.14 6.61 -11.51
CA GLN A 187 -3.45 7.61 -10.67
C GLN A 187 -4.43 8.60 -10.02
N GLN A 188 -5.46 9.04 -10.76
CA GLN A 188 -6.45 9.96 -10.23
C GLN A 188 -7.25 9.34 -9.07
N ARG A 189 -7.60 8.06 -9.18
CA ARG A 189 -8.27 7.33 -8.09
C ARG A 189 -7.34 7.18 -6.89
N ALA A 190 -6.09 6.81 -7.11
CA ALA A 190 -5.08 6.69 -6.06
C ALA A 190 -4.90 8.02 -5.30
N ALA A 191 -4.74 9.13 -6.03
CA ALA A 191 -4.63 10.46 -5.42
C ALA A 191 -5.85 10.81 -4.57
N THR A 192 -7.07 10.48 -5.03
CA THR A 192 -8.30 10.72 -4.28
C THR A 192 -8.34 9.91 -2.97
N VAL A 193 -8.01 8.61 -3.04
CA VAL A 193 -7.97 7.72 -1.86
C VAL A 193 -6.94 8.21 -0.86
N VAL A 194 -5.72 8.50 -1.31
CA VAL A 194 -4.63 9.01 -0.44
C VAL A 194 -4.99 10.35 0.19
N ALA A 195 -5.58 11.27 -0.56
CA ALA A 195 -5.99 12.58 -0.04
C ALA A 195 -7.09 12.43 1.04
N ASP A 196 -8.05 11.51 0.86
CA ASP A 196 -9.06 11.22 1.88
C ASP A 196 -8.43 10.64 3.14
N MET A 197 -7.54 9.67 3.01
CA MET A 197 -6.84 9.06 4.15
C MET A 197 -6.02 10.10 4.92
N LYS A 198 -5.23 10.94 4.23
CA LYS A 198 -4.43 12.02 4.86
C LYS A 198 -5.32 13.01 5.60
N ARG A 199 -6.45 13.40 5.02
CA ARG A 199 -7.42 14.29 5.66
C ARG A 199 -7.98 13.70 6.96
N ARG A 200 -8.36 12.42 6.96
CA ARG A 200 -8.88 11.70 8.13
C ARG A 200 -7.81 11.58 9.23
N VAL A 201 -6.59 11.21 8.85
CA VAL A 201 -5.44 11.14 9.78
C VAL A 201 -5.19 12.50 10.42
N GLU A 202 -5.17 13.58 9.65
CA GLU A 202 -4.94 14.92 10.20
C GLU A 202 -6.06 15.39 11.13
N ALA A 203 -7.30 15.03 10.83
CA ALA A 203 -8.44 15.32 11.73
C ALA A 203 -8.29 14.64 13.11
N VAL A 204 -7.74 13.42 13.15
CA VAL A 204 -7.43 12.72 14.41
C VAL A 204 -6.26 13.39 15.13
N ARG A 205 -5.17 13.67 14.42
CA ARG A 205 -3.96 14.29 14.98
C ARG A 205 -4.24 15.66 15.60
N ALA A 206 -5.09 16.46 14.98
CA ALA A 206 -5.48 17.78 15.48
C ALA A 206 -6.21 17.71 16.83
N GLN A 207 -6.82 16.58 17.18
CA GLN A 207 -7.50 16.33 18.44
C GLN A 207 -6.65 15.57 19.46
N ALA A 208 -5.45 15.14 19.08
CA ALA A 208 -4.58 14.37 19.95
C ALA A 208 -4.08 15.22 21.14
N PRO A 209 -4.14 14.70 22.39
CA PRO A 209 -3.70 15.44 23.55
C PRO A 209 -2.17 15.58 23.59
N SER A 210 -1.70 16.60 24.33
CA SER A 210 -0.27 16.78 24.58
C SER A 210 0.34 15.69 25.48
N THR A 211 -0.43 15.23 26.47
CA THR A 211 -0.02 14.11 27.34
C THR A 211 -0.23 12.78 26.63
N ARG A 212 0.83 12.01 26.48
CA ARG A 212 0.83 10.74 25.74
C ARG A 212 0.60 9.55 26.66
N THR A 213 -0.46 8.79 26.43
CA THR A 213 -0.77 7.56 27.16
C THR A 213 0.22 6.45 26.75
N PRO A 214 0.94 5.80 27.71
CA PRO A 214 1.79 4.66 27.41
C PRO A 214 0.97 3.45 26.93
N VAL A 215 1.26 2.97 25.72
CA VAL A 215 0.53 1.90 25.06
C VAL A 215 1.47 0.76 24.73
N PHE A 216 1.07 -0.46 25.07
CA PHE A 216 1.70 -1.69 24.63
C PHE A 216 0.85 -2.34 23.54
N LEU A 217 1.46 -2.70 22.43
CA LEU A 217 0.81 -3.57 21.47
C LEU A 217 1.20 -5.01 21.76
N TYR A 218 0.22 -5.86 22.02
CA TYR A 218 0.39 -7.30 22.19
C TYR A 218 -0.16 -8.03 20.95
N ASP A 219 0.76 -8.51 20.14
CA ASP A 219 0.46 -9.32 18.97
C ASP A 219 0.23 -10.78 19.37
N SER A 220 1.23 -11.43 19.93
CA SER A 220 1.21 -12.85 20.32
C SER A 220 2.35 -13.19 21.28
N GLY A 221 2.52 -14.49 21.61
CA GLY A 221 3.65 -15.00 22.37
C GLY A 221 3.47 -14.94 23.89
N THR A 222 3.47 -16.12 24.54
CA THR A 222 3.29 -16.25 26.00
C THR A 222 4.58 -16.16 26.78
N ASP A 223 5.67 -16.69 26.27
CA ASP A 223 6.99 -16.65 26.93
C ASP A 223 7.69 -15.32 26.68
N GLN A 224 7.74 -14.90 25.45
CA GLN A 224 8.21 -13.61 25.00
C GLN A 224 7.13 -12.98 24.10
N PRO A 225 6.62 -11.81 24.46
CA PRO A 225 5.60 -11.17 23.65
C PRO A 225 6.18 -10.68 22.32
N PHE A 226 5.39 -10.89 21.25
CA PHE A 226 5.63 -10.29 19.96
C PHE A 226 4.92 -8.94 19.92
N THR A 227 5.56 -7.91 19.41
CA THR A 227 5.10 -6.53 19.50
C THR A 227 5.52 -5.69 18.29
N ALA A 228 5.01 -4.47 18.25
CA ALA A 228 5.31 -3.47 17.22
C ALA A 228 6.50 -2.59 17.62
N GLY A 229 7.54 -2.60 16.81
CA GLY A 229 8.56 -1.55 16.81
C GLY A 229 8.08 -0.30 16.08
N ARG A 230 9.01 0.58 15.68
CA ARG A 230 8.70 1.86 15.02
C ARG A 230 8.13 1.71 13.61
N GLN A 231 8.51 0.65 12.90
CA GLN A 231 8.36 0.52 11.44
C GLN A 231 7.12 -0.30 11.01
N VAL A 232 6.03 -0.22 11.79
CA VAL A 232 4.75 -0.90 11.48
C VAL A 232 3.55 0.01 11.76
N PRO A 233 2.42 -0.16 11.05
CA PRO A 233 1.25 0.71 11.14
C PRO A 233 0.73 0.96 12.57
N PRO A 234 0.71 0.00 13.49
CA PRO A 234 0.26 0.25 14.86
C PRO A 234 1.06 1.32 15.62
N ASN A 235 2.35 1.52 15.29
CA ASN A 235 3.12 2.61 15.89
C ASN A 235 2.55 3.98 15.52
N ASP A 236 2.20 4.17 14.26
CA ASP A 236 1.59 5.42 13.77
C ASP A 236 0.17 5.58 14.32
N ILE A 237 -0.63 4.50 14.36
CA ILE A 237 -1.96 4.48 14.98
C ILE A 237 -1.86 4.97 16.43
N ILE A 238 -0.96 4.40 17.22
CA ILE A 238 -0.75 4.79 18.63
C ILE A 238 -0.34 6.26 18.71
N SER A 239 0.65 6.66 17.94
CA SER A 239 1.23 8.00 17.99
C SER A 239 0.25 9.08 17.56
N PHE A 240 -0.46 8.89 16.46
CA PHE A 240 -1.40 9.88 15.92
C PHE A 240 -2.67 10.01 16.78
N ALA A 241 -3.11 8.93 17.42
CA ALA A 241 -4.23 8.95 18.37
C ALA A 241 -3.91 9.63 19.70
N GLY A 242 -2.66 9.99 19.97
CA GLY A 242 -2.25 10.59 21.25
C GLY A 242 -1.74 9.60 22.28
N GLY A 243 -1.40 8.39 21.87
CA GLY A 243 -0.62 7.43 22.67
C GLY A 243 0.89 7.56 22.47
N ARG A 244 1.65 6.77 23.19
CA ARG A 244 3.07 6.52 23.03
C ARG A 244 3.31 5.02 23.04
N ASN A 245 3.73 4.46 21.93
CA ASN A 245 4.17 3.07 21.89
C ASN A 245 5.38 2.93 22.83
N ILE A 246 5.29 2.04 23.82
CA ILE A 246 6.37 1.83 24.80
C ILE A 246 7.65 1.27 24.16
N PHE A 247 7.56 0.76 22.92
CA PHE A 247 8.67 0.25 22.12
C PHE A 247 8.96 1.08 20.85
N ALA A 248 8.54 2.35 20.81
CA ALA A 248 8.81 3.27 19.70
C ALA A 248 10.32 3.49 19.43
N ASP A 249 11.18 3.24 20.41
CA ASP A 249 12.63 3.38 20.27
C ASP A 249 13.29 2.17 19.57
N LEU A 250 12.58 1.05 19.43
CA LEU A 250 13.05 -0.08 18.66
C LEU A 250 12.96 0.24 17.16
N ASP A 251 14.13 0.42 16.55
CA ASP A 251 14.23 0.62 15.10
C ASP A 251 14.05 -0.71 14.37
N GLY A 252 12.81 -1.13 14.28
CA GLY A 252 12.44 -2.42 13.71
C GLY A 252 10.94 -2.47 13.41
N ARG A 253 10.54 -3.56 12.76
CA ARG A 253 9.14 -3.87 12.47
C ARG A 253 8.54 -4.66 13.63
N TRP A 254 8.08 -5.84 13.36
CA TRP A 254 7.58 -6.80 14.36
C TRP A 254 8.75 -7.49 15.05
N THR A 255 8.73 -7.58 16.37
CA THR A 255 9.85 -8.11 17.16
C THR A 255 9.40 -8.75 18.47
N GLN A 256 10.22 -9.64 19.00
CA GLN A 256 10.05 -10.19 20.34
C GLN A 256 10.76 -9.33 21.38
N VAL A 257 10.13 -9.20 22.55
CA VAL A 257 10.70 -8.51 23.72
C VAL A 257 10.52 -9.37 24.97
N GLY A 258 11.21 -9.01 26.07
CA GLY A 258 10.97 -9.65 27.37
C GLY A 258 9.76 -9.06 28.09
N TRP A 259 9.00 -9.86 28.84
CA TRP A 259 7.94 -9.36 29.72
C TRP A 259 8.43 -8.37 30.76
N GLU A 260 9.66 -8.48 31.18
CA GLU A 260 10.32 -7.56 32.15
C GLU A 260 10.34 -6.14 31.58
N ALA A 261 10.65 -5.97 30.29
CA ALA A 261 10.64 -4.67 29.63
C ALA A 261 9.21 -4.08 29.57
N VAL A 262 8.20 -4.92 29.31
CA VAL A 262 6.79 -4.49 29.33
C VAL A 262 6.38 -4.05 30.73
N VAL A 263 6.76 -4.81 31.77
CA VAL A 263 6.45 -4.49 33.17
C VAL A 263 7.13 -3.19 33.59
N GLN A 264 8.39 -2.99 33.23
CA GLN A 264 9.13 -1.77 33.52
C GLN A 264 8.52 -0.53 32.87
N ALA A 265 8.03 -0.67 31.62
CA ALA A 265 7.42 0.41 30.86
C ALA A 265 6.02 0.81 31.37
N ARG A 266 5.37 -0.03 32.21
CA ARG A 266 4.08 0.23 32.87
C ARG A 266 2.99 0.74 31.91
N PRO A 267 2.60 -0.01 30.87
CA PRO A 267 1.58 0.45 29.94
C PRO A 267 0.23 0.71 30.65
N GLU A 268 -0.43 1.80 30.27
CA GLU A 268 -1.77 2.15 30.74
C GLU A 268 -2.89 1.60 29.86
N VAL A 269 -2.55 1.27 28.61
CA VAL A 269 -3.44 0.64 27.62
C VAL A 269 -2.68 -0.47 26.94
N ILE A 270 -3.36 -1.58 26.64
CA ILE A 270 -2.85 -2.65 25.78
C ILE A 270 -3.74 -2.75 24.54
N ILE A 271 -3.14 -2.57 23.35
CA ILE A 271 -3.75 -2.94 22.09
C ILE A 271 -3.56 -4.45 21.91
N ILE A 272 -4.63 -5.16 21.65
CA ILE A 272 -4.62 -6.59 21.31
C ILE A 272 -4.86 -6.70 19.81
N LEU A 273 -3.88 -7.20 19.07
CA LEU A 273 -4.08 -7.49 17.64
C LEU A 273 -4.90 -8.78 17.52
N ASP A 274 -6.05 -8.70 16.87
CA ASP A 274 -7.01 -9.81 16.82
C ASP A 274 -6.76 -10.69 15.60
N TYR A 275 -6.45 -11.96 15.85
CA TYR A 275 -6.25 -12.99 14.84
C TYR A 275 -7.41 -13.98 14.85
N GLN A 276 -7.83 -14.43 13.69
CA GLN A 276 -8.87 -15.46 13.60
C GLN A 276 -8.50 -16.76 14.35
N ASP A 277 -7.23 -17.16 14.23
CA ASP A 277 -6.70 -18.37 14.89
C ASP A 277 -6.17 -18.15 16.31
N GLN A 278 -5.99 -16.89 16.73
CA GLN A 278 -5.59 -16.45 18.07
C GLN A 278 -6.45 -15.28 18.56
N PRO A 279 -7.71 -15.53 18.91
CA PRO A 279 -8.68 -14.46 19.21
C PRO A 279 -8.26 -13.57 20.38
N ALA A 280 -8.62 -12.30 20.32
CA ALA A 280 -8.36 -11.31 21.35
C ALA A 280 -8.79 -11.75 22.76
N ALA A 281 -9.94 -12.42 22.87
CA ALA A 281 -10.41 -12.95 24.15
C ALA A 281 -9.44 -13.93 24.82
N GLN A 282 -8.76 -14.77 24.03
CA GLN A 282 -7.75 -15.69 24.53
C GLN A 282 -6.50 -14.95 25.04
N LYS A 283 -6.04 -13.95 24.27
CA LYS A 283 -4.90 -13.10 24.60
C LYS A 283 -5.17 -12.28 25.89
N ILE A 284 -6.35 -11.68 26.01
CA ILE A 284 -6.78 -10.95 27.21
C ILE A 284 -6.84 -11.88 28.42
N ARG A 285 -7.39 -13.09 28.29
CA ARG A 285 -7.41 -14.09 29.38
C ARG A 285 -6.01 -14.42 29.84
N PHE A 286 -5.08 -14.66 28.92
CA PHE A 286 -3.67 -14.89 29.25
C PHE A 286 -3.09 -13.71 30.06
N LEU A 287 -3.25 -12.48 29.59
CA LEU A 287 -2.73 -11.28 30.29
C LEU A 287 -3.30 -11.15 31.70
N LYS A 288 -4.59 -11.45 31.91
CA LYS A 288 -5.26 -11.37 33.21
C LYS A 288 -4.84 -12.49 34.17
N THR A 289 -4.42 -13.64 33.69
CA THR A 289 -4.09 -14.81 34.54
C THR A 289 -2.60 -15.04 34.74
N SER A 290 -1.77 -14.56 33.83
CA SER A 290 -0.31 -14.72 33.91
C SER A 290 0.29 -13.97 35.10
N PRO A 291 1.11 -14.65 35.93
CA PRO A 291 1.83 -13.98 37.02
C PRO A 291 2.71 -12.81 36.56
N LYS A 292 3.20 -12.85 35.28
CA LYS A 292 4.07 -11.81 34.70
C LYS A 292 3.29 -10.53 34.38
N THR A 293 2.00 -10.61 34.07
CA THR A 293 1.25 -9.49 33.45
C THR A 293 0.03 -9.02 34.23
N LYS A 294 -0.55 -9.85 35.10
CA LYS A 294 -1.80 -9.54 35.82
C LYS A 294 -1.77 -8.27 36.65
N ASN A 295 -0.59 -7.78 37.03
CA ASN A 295 -0.40 -6.55 37.82
C ASN A 295 -0.06 -5.32 36.94
N LEU A 296 -0.02 -5.44 35.63
CA LEU A 296 0.16 -4.28 34.75
C LEU A 296 -0.98 -3.29 34.91
N PRO A 297 -0.72 -1.97 34.92
CA PRO A 297 -1.77 -0.95 35.07
C PRO A 297 -2.94 -1.15 34.09
N ALA A 298 -2.64 -1.44 32.81
CA ALA A 298 -3.65 -1.70 31.80
C ALA A 298 -4.52 -2.94 32.12
N VAL A 299 -3.91 -4.00 32.67
CA VAL A 299 -4.61 -5.26 33.01
C VAL A 299 -5.50 -5.09 34.23
N VAL A 300 -4.99 -4.42 35.28
CA VAL A 300 -5.74 -4.14 36.52
C VAL A 300 -6.97 -3.27 36.24
N ASN A 301 -6.84 -2.32 35.33
CA ASN A 301 -7.91 -1.38 34.99
C ASN A 301 -8.77 -1.83 33.79
N ASP A 302 -8.58 -3.05 33.29
CA ASP A 302 -9.30 -3.62 32.13
C ASP A 302 -9.22 -2.74 30.86
N ARG A 303 -8.07 -2.08 30.62
CA ARG A 303 -7.86 -1.14 29.51
C ARG A 303 -7.25 -1.85 28.31
N PHE A 304 -8.09 -2.60 27.63
CA PHE A 304 -7.76 -3.29 26.39
C PHE A 304 -8.50 -2.65 25.21
N PHE A 305 -7.77 -2.46 24.12
CA PHE A 305 -8.33 -2.09 22.82
C PHE A 305 -8.07 -3.22 21.85
N VAL A 306 -9.11 -3.75 21.22
CA VAL A 306 -8.99 -4.80 20.21
C VAL A 306 -8.85 -4.14 18.84
N LEU A 307 -7.72 -4.39 18.18
CA LEU A 307 -7.43 -3.93 16.82
C LEU A 307 -7.58 -5.11 15.87
N ASP A 308 -8.42 -4.98 14.85
CA ASP A 308 -8.57 -5.98 13.80
C ASP A 308 -7.22 -6.22 13.09
N TYR A 309 -6.95 -7.46 12.67
CA TYR A 309 -5.70 -7.79 12.00
C TYR A 309 -5.41 -6.90 10.79
N ASN A 310 -6.40 -6.71 9.90
CA ASN A 310 -6.24 -5.88 8.71
C ASN A 310 -6.20 -4.36 9.00
N GLU A 311 -6.55 -3.93 10.22
CA GLU A 311 -6.31 -2.57 10.69
C GLU A 311 -4.88 -2.40 11.25
N GLY A 312 -4.23 -3.49 11.63
CA GLY A 312 -2.88 -3.51 12.18
C GLY A 312 -1.75 -3.78 11.19
N ILE A 313 -2.05 -4.33 10.01
CA ILE A 313 -1.07 -4.51 8.92
C ILE A 313 -1.18 -3.36 7.90
N SER A 314 -0.27 -3.28 6.92
CA SER A 314 -0.32 -2.24 5.88
C SER A 314 -1.58 -2.38 4.99
N SER A 315 -2.60 -1.61 5.30
CA SER A 315 -3.92 -1.63 4.65
C SER A 315 -4.57 -0.26 4.70
N PRO A 316 -5.42 0.13 3.74
CA PRO A 316 -6.26 1.32 3.85
C PRO A 316 -7.10 1.38 5.14
N ARG A 317 -7.38 0.23 5.76
CA ARG A 317 -8.09 0.13 7.04
C ARG A 317 -7.30 0.66 8.25
N ASN A 318 -6.00 0.94 8.09
CA ASN A 318 -5.21 1.56 9.18
C ASN A 318 -5.82 2.88 9.66
N VAL A 319 -6.49 3.64 8.79
CA VAL A 319 -7.17 4.89 9.15
C VAL A 319 -8.40 4.60 10.02
N ASP A 320 -9.14 3.53 9.73
CA ASP A 320 -10.30 3.12 10.54
C ASP A 320 -9.83 2.70 11.94
N GLY A 321 -8.76 1.91 12.03
CA GLY A 321 -8.13 1.53 13.30
C GLY A 321 -7.65 2.74 14.10
N LEU A 322 -7.06 3.73 13.42
CA LEU A 322 -6.64 4.99 14.03
C LEU A 322 -7.83 5.77 14.63
N GLU A 323 -8.91 5.94 13.88
CA GLU A 323 -10.10 6.67 14.34
C GLU A 323 -10.76 5.99 15.55
N LYS A 324 -10.91 4.65 15.49
CA LYS A 324 -11.44 3.83 16.60
C LYS A 324 -10.55 3.95 17.85
N PHE A 325 -9.23 3.83 17.68
CA PHE A 325 -8.32 3.92 18.82
C PHE A 325 -8.27 5.33 19.43
N ALA A 326 -8.33 6.37 18.61
CA ALA A 326 -8.42 7.75 19.10
C ALA A 326 -9.71 8.01 19.87
N ALA A 327 -10.86 7.47 19.42
CA ALA A 327 -12.10 7.52 20.17
C ALA A 327 -11.98 6.82 21.51
N TYR A 328 -11.45 5.59 21.54
CA TYR A 328 -11.19 4.85 22.77
C TYR A 328 -10.34 5.62 23.77
N LEU A 329 -9.23 6.25 23.32
CA LEU A 329 -8.37 7.05 24.22
C LEU A 329 -9.08 8.30 24.75
N ARG A 330 -10.00 8.91 24.01
CA ARG A 330 -10.81 10.03 24.50
C ARG A 330 -11.77 9.59 25.59
N ASP A 331 -12.47 8.47 25.40
CA ASP A 331 -13.43 7.92 26.36
C ASP A 331 -12.75 7.52 27.69
N LEU A 332 -11.50 7.07 27.65
CA LEU A 332 -10.73 6.77 28.88
C LEU A 332 -10.38 8.01 29.72
N ARG A 333 -10.50 9.21 29.15
CA ARG A 333 -10.12 10.48 29.83
C ARG A 333 -11.33 11.28 30.29
N SER A 334 -12.52 10.93 29.79
CA SER A 334 -13.80 11.54 30.19
C SER A 334 -14.27 10.98 31.53
#